data_ba0a86d9490d8e860fc673307482984e
#
_entry.id   ba0a86d9490d8e860fc673307482984e
#
_cell.length_a   1.000
_cell.length_b   1.000
_cell.length_c   1.000
_cell.angle_alpha   90.00
_cell.angle_beta   90.00
_cell.angle_gamma   90.00
#
_symmetry.space_group_name_H-M   'P 1'
#
loop_
_entity.id
_entity.type
_entity.pdbx_description
1 polymer ?
#
loop_
_entity_poly.entity_id
_entity_poly.type
_entity_poly.pdbx_seq_one_letter_code
_entity_poly.pdbx_strand_id
1 'polypeptide(L)'
;VPNVFRGTSNVLLAKELNITPIGTMAHEFLQAFQALDVRLRDFQKAALETWVQEYRGDLGIALTDVVGMDAFLRDFDLYFAKLFDGLRHDSGDPYEWGDKAYAHYRKLKIDTKTKMLTFSDGLNLPKAWELHQYFKDRFQVSFGIGTNLTNDMGQKPLNIVLKLVECNGQSVAKISDSPGKTMTDNDTFLAYLRQVFEIEELGEVV
;
A
#
# COMPACT_ATOMS: atom_id res chain seq x y z
N VAL A 1 27.04 0.00 -5.25
CA VAL A 1 25.72 -0.60 -4.99
C VAL A 1 24.70 -0.28 -6.11
N PRO A 2 25.17 0.01 -7.38
CA PRO A 2 24.23 0.46 -8.43
C PRO A 2 23.15 -0.55 -8.78
N ASN A 3 23.35 -1.83 -8.53
CA ASN A 3 22.43 -2.88 -8.94
C ASN A 3 21.26 -3.15 -7.93
N VAL A 4 21.32 -2.58 -6.73
CA VAL A 4 20.28 -2.77 -5.70
C VAL A 4 19.54 -1.48 -5.35
N PHE A 5 20.13 -0.32 -5.60
CA PHE A 5 19.48 0.97 -5.44
C PHE A 5 18.58 1.27 -6.63
N ARG A 6 17.29 1.42 -6.40
CA ARG A 6 16.30 1.68 -7.46
C ARG A 6 16.01 3.16 -7.66
N GLY A 7 16.14 3.97 -6.62
CA GLY A 7 15.90 5.41 -6.67
C GLY A 7 15.39 5.98 -5.35
N THR A 8 14.85 7.18 -5.40
CA THR A 8 14.29 7.87 -4.24
C THR A 8 12.91 8.43 -4.55
N SER A 9 12.04 8.48 -3.55
CA SER A 9 10.76 9.20 -3.64
C SER A 9 10.90 10.71 -3.41
N ASN A 10 12.08 11.20 -3.03
CA ASN A 10 12.37 12.61 -2.91
C ASN A 10 12.67 13.18 -4.30
N VAL A 11 11.72 13.93 -4.85
CA VAL A 11 11.78 14.48 -6.23
C VAL A 11 12.95 15.46 -6.39
N LEU A 12 13.28 16.25 -5.35
CA LEU A 12 14.42 17.17 -5.41
C LEU A 12 15.73 16.41 -5.54
N LEU A 13 15.95 15.39 -4.70
CA LEU A 13 17.14 14.55 -4.77
C LEU A 13 17.21 13.77 -6.08
N ALA A 14 16.09 13.26 -6.57
CA ALA A 14 16.05 12.61 -7.87
C ALA A 14 16.53 13.52 -8.99
N LYS A 15 16.07 14.79 -9.00
CA LYS A 15 16.50 15.81 -9.96
C LYS A 15 17.98 16.16 -9.81
N GLU A 16 18.46 16.39 -8.60
CA GLU A 16 19.87 16.77 -8.35
C GLU A 16 20.85 15.64 -8.70
N LEU A 17 20.46 14.39 -8.43
CA LEU A 17 21.27 13.20 -8.72
C LEU A 17 21.06 12.64 -10.13
N ASN A 18 20.18 13.25 -10.91
CA ASN A 18 19.82 12.81 -12.26
C ASN A 18 19.39 11.33 -12.31
N ILE A 19 18.52 10.93 -11.38
CA ILE A 19 17.92 9.59 -11.29
C ILE A 19 16.41 9.67 -11.43
N THR A 20 15.78 8.56 -11.83
CA THR A 20 14.31 8.49 -11.91
C THR A 20 13.70 8.54 -10.52
N PRO A 21 12.74 9.45 -10.26
CA PRO A 21 11.98 9.42 -9.01
C PRO A 21 11.11 8.15 -8.96
N ILE A 22 11.03 7.54 -7.79
CA ILE A 22 10.24 6.33 -7.56
C ILE A 22 9.15 6.65 -6.53
N GLY A 23 7.94 6.19 -6.81
CA GLY A 23 6.81 6.34 -5.91
C GLY A 23 5.74 5.28 -6.16
N THR A 24 4.76 5.28 -5.29
CA THR A 24 3.56 4.45 -5.40
C THR A 24 2.33 5.30 -5.06
N MET A 25 1.15 4.69 -5.02
CA MET A 25 -0.09 5.36 -4.58
C MET A 25 0.02 5.90 -3.17
N ALA A 26 -0.58 7.05 -2.90
CA ALA A 26 -0.82 7.55 -1.56
C ALA A 26 -2.16 7.03 -1.01
N HIS A 27 -2.26 6.86 0.31
CA HIS A 27 -3.54 6.52 0.96
C HIS A 27 -4.60 7.58 0.65
N GLU A 28 -4.22 8.84 0.67
CA GLU A 28 -5.09 10.00 0.42
C GLU A 28 -5.79 9.92 -0.94
N PHE A 29 -5.11 9.42 -1.96
CA PHE A 29 -5.71 9.18 -3.28
C PHE A 29 -6.87 8.18 -3.18
N LEU A 30 -6.64 7.03 -2.57
CA LEU A 30 -7.67 6.01 -2.39
C LEU A 30 -8.79 6.48 -1.46
N GLN A 31 -8.45 7.19 -0.36
CA GLN A 31 -9.43 7.76 0.57
C GLN A 31 -10.34 8.78 -0.11
N ALA A 32 -9.82 9.62 -1.00
CA ALA A 32 -10.64 10.58 -1.74
C ALA A 32 -11.77 9.91 -2.52
N PHE A 33 -11.53 8.73 -3.09
CA PHE A 33 -12.56 7.98 -3.83
C PHE A 33 -13.73 7.50 -2.96
N GLN A 34 -13.60 7.48 -1.64
CA GLN A 34 -14.73 7.21 -0.73
C GLN A 34 -15.78 8.33 -0.76
N ALA A 35 -15.41 9.54 -1.18
CA ALA A 35 -16.25 10.73 -1.21
C ALA A 35 -16.41 11.34 -2.63
N LEU A 36 -15.95 10.64 -3.67
CA LEU A 36 -16.19 10.99 -5.05
C LEU A 36 -17.52 10.38 -5.52
N ASP A 37 -17.92 10.68 -6.75
CA ASP A 37 -19.22 10.29 -7.32
C ASP A 37 -19.25 8.80 -7.75
N VAL A 38 -18.92 7.93 -6.78
CA VAL A 38 -18.97 6.46 -6.90
C VAL A 38 -19.61 5.86 -5.66
N ARG A 39 -20.20 4.68 -5.78
CA ARG A 39 -20.69 3.98 -4.59
C ARG A 39 -19.54 3.60 -3.68
N LEU A 40 -19.70 3.76 -2.38
CA LEU A 40 -18.65 3.45 -1.40
C LEU A 40 -18.08 2.03 -1.55
N ARG A 41 -18.92 1.05 -1.91
CA ARG A 41 -18.48 -0.34 -2.14
C ARG A 41 -17.51 -0.47 -3.32
N ASP A 42 -17.58 0.43 -4.29
CA ASP A 42 -16.83 0.36 -5.55
C ASP A 42 -15.61 1.31 -5.57
N PHE A 43 -15.35 2.06 -4.49
CA PHE A 43 -14.33 3.11 -4.48
C PHE A 43 -12.93 2.61 -4.84
N GLN A 44 -12.54 1.41 -4.35
CA GLN A 44 -11.22 0.86 -4.65
C GLN A 44 -11.05 0.56 -6.14
N LYS A 45 -12.07 -0.06 -6.75
CA LYS A 45 -12.04 -0.34 -8.19
C LYS A 45 -12.00 0.93 -9.02
N ALA A 46 -12.79 1.95 -8.64
CA ALA A 46 -12.78 3.23 -9.31
C ALA A 46 -11.42 3.94 -9.19
N ALA A 47 -10.79 3.89 -8.02
CA ALA A 47 -9.46 4.44 -7.82
C ALA A 47 -8.39 3.70 -8.65
N LEU A 48 -8.41 2.36 -8.64
CA LEU A 48 -7.47 1.55 -9.42
C LEU A 48 -7.65 1.79 -10.93
N GLU A 49 -8.88 1.86 -11.42
CA GLU A 49 -9.18 2.15 -12.83
C GLU A 49 -8.69 3.55 -13.23
N THR A 50 -8.96 4.56 -12.41
CA THR A 50 -8.49 5.92 -12.65
C THR A 50 -6.96 5.99 -12.70
N TRP A 51 -6.28 5.25 -11.81
CA TRP A 51 -4.82 5.15 -11.82
C TRP A 51 -4.29 4.55 -13.12
N VAL A 52 -4.91 3.46 -13.59
CA VAL A 52 -4.53 2.82 -14.85
C VAL A 52 -4.74 3.76 -16.04
N GLN A 53 -5.86 4.49 -16.08
CA GLN A 53 -6.16 5.44 -17.14
C GLN A 53 -5.18 6.61 -17.18
N GLU A 54 -4.78 7.15 -16.02
CA GLU A 54 -3.84 8.26 -15.91
C GLU A 54 -2.43 7.83 -16.26
N TYR A 55 -1.92 6.77 -15.65
CA TYR A 55 -0.51 6.37 -15.75
C TYR A 55 -0.23 5.33 -16.84
N ARG A 56 -1.24 4.70 -17.41
CA ARG A 56 -1.15 3.80 -18.58
C ARG A 56 -0.11 2.68 -18.46
N GLY A 57 0.10 2.19 -17.28
CA GLY A 57 1.05 1.12 -16.95
C GLY A 57 2.27 1.60 -16.17
N ASP A 58 2.57 2.91 -16.13
CA ASP A 58 3.58 3.44 -15.24
C ASP A 58 3.09 3.45 -13.77
N LEU A 59 4.02 3.45 -12.81
CA LEU A 59 3.75 3.47 -11.37
C LEU A 59 2.78 2.35 -10.93
N GLY A 60 2.91 1.17 -11.52
CA GLY A 60 2.00 0.05 -11.42
C GLY A 60 2.04 -0.74 -10.10
N ILE A 61 2.32 -0.10 -8.95
CA ILE A 61 2.34 -0.75 -7.64
C ILE A 61 1.12 -0.31 -6.82
N ALA A 62 0.17 -1.22 -6.63
CA ALA A 62 -1.07 -0.94 -5.90
C ALA A 62 -0.90 -1.01 -4.39
N LEU A 63 -1.42 -0.01 -3.67
CA LEU A 63 -1.47 0.04 -2.22
C LEU A 63 -2.68 -0.76 -1.70
N THR A 64 -2.50 -1.56 -0.64
CA THR A 64 -3.45 -2.63 -0.31
C THR A 64 -4.21 -2.45 1.00
N ASP A 65 -3.90 -1.44 1.82
CA ASP A 65 -4.33 -1.39 3.22
C ASP A 65 -5.24 -0.21 3.60
N VAL A 66 -5.91 0.42 2.64
CA VAL A 66 -6.89 1.48 2.98
C VAL A 66 -8.09 0.92 3.72
N VAL A 67 -8.61 -0.22 3.27
CA VAL A 67 -9.67 -0.99 3.95
C VAL A 67 -9.24 -2.43 4.25
N GLY A 68 -7.94 -2.65 4.39
CA GLY A 68 -7.31 -3.93 4.68
C GLY A 68 -7.09 -4.82 3.46
N MET A 69 -6.11 -5.73 3.59
CA MET A 69 -5.64 -6.60 2.51
C MET A 69 -6.74 -7.52 1.98
N ASP A 70 -7.54 -8.12 2.84
CA ASP A 70 -8.57 -9.08 2.41
C ASP A 70 -9.67 -8.41 1.59
N ALA A 71 -10.09 -7.19 2.00
CA ALA A 71 -11.05 -6.39 1.25
C ALA A 71 -10.46 -5.91 -0.09
N PHE A 72 -9.18 -5.53 -0.10
CA PHE A 72 -8.47 -5.17 -1.31
C PHE A 72 -8.42 -6.34 -2.31
N LEU A 73 -8.05 -7.54 -1.88
CA LEU A 73 -7.93 -8.70 -2.76
C LEU A 73 -9.27 -9.15 -3.38
N ARG A 74 -10.42 -8.87 -2.72
CA ARG A 74 -11.74 -9.10 -3.32
C ARG A 74 -12.01 -8.20 -4.52
N ASP A 75 -11.47 -6.99 -4.51
CA ASP A 75 -11.63 -6.00 -5.57
C ASP A 75 -10.53 -6.07 -6.65
N PHE A 76 -9.36 -6.58 -6.29
CA PHE A 76 -8.20 -6.74 -7.18
C PHE A 76 -8.32 -8.02 -7.99
N ASP A 77 -9.19 -8.00 -8.98
CA ASP A 77 -9.51 -9.12 -9.85
C ASP A 77 -8.43 -9.39 -10.92
N LEU A 78 -8.73 -10.31 -11.85
CA LEU A 78 -7.80 -10.69 -12.92
C LEU A 78 -7.40 -9.51 -13.82
N TYR A 79 -8.33 -8.56 -14.03
CA TYR A 79 -8.05 -7.39 -14.86
C TYR A 79 -6.97 -6.52 -14.21
N PHE A 80 -7.17 -6.10 -12.96
CA PHE A 80 -6.17 -5.30 -12.24
C PHE A 80 -4.87 -6.10 -11.99
N ALA A 81 -4.98 -7.38 -11.65
CA ALA A 81 -3.83 -8.22 -11.41
C ALA A 81 -2.93 -8.40 -12.65
N LYS A 82 -3.49 -8.24 -13.86
CA LYS A 82 -2.70 -8.21 -15.09
C LYS A 82 -2.06 -6.84 -15.37
N LEU A 83 -2.79 -5.76 -15.10
CA LEU A 83 -2.35 -4.40 -15.43
C LEU A 83 -1.31 -3.86 -14.46
N PHE A 84 -1.46 -4.15 -13.16
CA PHE A 84 -0.51 -3.70 -12.15
C PHE A 84 0.74 -4.58 -12.10
N ASP A 85 1.90 -3.95 -11.93
CA ASP A 85 3.19 -4.63 -11.79
C ASP A 85 3.33 -5.35 -10.46
N GLY A 86 2.62 -4.90 -9.43
CA GLY A 86 2.72 -5.49 -8.11
C GLY A 86 1.89 -4.81 -7.04
N LEU A 87 2.18 -5.16 -5.78
CA LEU A 87 1.47 -4.72 -4.59
C LEU A 87 2.43 -4.09 -3.58
N ARG A 88 1.92 -3.13 -2.79
CA ARG A 88 2.65 -2.48 -1.69
C ARG A 88 2.06 -2.86 -0.34
N HIS A 89 2.93 -3.36 0.54
CA HIS A 89 2.71 -3.56 1.96
C HIS A 89 3.00 -2.27 2.74
N ASP A 90 2.06 -1.82 3.57
CA ASP A 90 2.22 -0.64 4.43
C ASP A 90 1.67 -0.83 5.86
N SER A 91 1.13 -1.99 6.18
CA SER A 91 0.68 -2.39 7.52
C SER A 91 0.46 -3.90 7.63
N GLY A 92 0.34 -4.40 8.87
CA GLY A 92 0.17 -5.81 9.18
C GLY A 92 1.47 -6.62 9.14
N ASP A 93 1.36 -7.93 9.30
CA ASP A 93 2.51 -8.83 9.19
C ASP A 93 2.94 -8.98 7.72
N PRO A 94 4.19 -8.64 7.36
CA PRO A 94 4.64 -8.66 5.97
C PRO A 94 4.73 -10.07 5.36
N TYR A 95 4.92 -11.10 6.18
CA TYR A 95 4.96 -12.48 5.70
C TYR A 95 3.57 -12.98 5.37
N GLU A 96 2.60 -12.79 6.28
CA GLU A 96 1.21 -13.14 6.05
C GLU A 96 0.63 -12.39 4.85
N TRP A 97 0.91 -11.08 4.75
CA TRP A 97 0.49 -10.25 3.63
C TRP A 97 1.03 -10.78 2.29
N GLY A 98 2.33 -11.08 2.22
CA GLY A 98 2.95 -11.60 1.01
C GLY A 98 2.46 -12.99 0.63
N ASP A 99 2.17 -13.86 1.60
CA ASP A 99 1.60 -15.18 1.37
C ASP A 99 0.14 -15.09 0.88
N LYS A 100 -0.67 -14.15 1.38
CA LYS A 100 -2.00 -13.82 0.84
C LYS A 100 -1.91 -13.35 -0.63
N ALA A 101 -0.96 -12.46 -0.93
CA ALA A 101 -0.70 -12.01 -2.30
C ALA A 101 -0.33 -13.18 -3.22
N TYR A 102 0.56 -14.08 -2.76
CA TYR A 102 0.94 -15.28 -3.50
C TYR A 102 -0.26 -16.18 -3.81
N ALA A 103 -1.06 -16.49 -2.80
CA ALA A 103 -2.25 -17.31 -2.96
C ALA A 103 -3.24 -16.68 -3.96
N HIS A 104 -3.44 -15.36 -3.89
CA HIS A 104 -4.34 -14.63 -4.78
C HIS A 104 -3.87 -14.67 -6.24
N TYR A 105 -2.61 -14.32 -6.54
CA TYR A 105 -2.07 -14.41 -7.89
C TYR A 105 -2.12 -15.85 -8.45
N ARG A 106 -1.83 -16.85 -7.63
CA ARG A 106 -1.94 -18.26 -8.01
C ARG A 106 -3.38 -18.65 -8.34
N LYS A 107 -4.36 -18.22 -7.54
CA LYS A 107 -5.80 -18.41 -7.82
C LYS A 107 -6.19 -17.81 -9.18
N LEU A 108 -5.63 -16.64 -9.51
CA LEU A 108 -5.85 -15.94 -10.79
C LEU A 108 -5.00 -16.52 -11.95
N LYS A 109 -4.19 -17.55 -11.71
CA LYS A 109 -3.29 -18.18 -12.69
C LYS A 109 -2.27 -17.20 -13.29
N ILE A 110 -1.78 -16.25 -12.49
CA ILE A 110 -0.72 -15.32 -12.85
C ILE A 110 0.63 -15.87 -12.35
N ASP A 111 1.65 -15.79 -13.18
CA ASP A 111 3.02 -16.11 -12.77
C ASP A 111 3.54 -15.03 -11.83
N THR A 112 3.70 -15.39 -10.56
CA THR A 112 4.13 -14.48 -9.50
C THR A 112 5.55 -13.95 -9.68
N LYS A 113 6.40 -14.63 -10.43
CA LYS A 113 7.76 -14.15 -10.76
C LYS A 113 7.76 -12.91 -11.67
N THR A 114 6.63 -12.64 -12.33
CA THR A 114 6.43 -11.42 -13.13
C THR A 114 5.90 -10.25 -12.30
N LYS A 115 5.58 -10.49 -11.02
CA LYS A 115 4.98 -9.50 -10.12
C LYS A 115 5.94 -9.08 -9.01
N MET A 116 5.77 -7.85 -8.54
CA MET A 116 6.61 -7.24 -7.51
C MET A 116 5.86 -7.11 -6.19
N LEU A 117 6.51 -7.45 -5.10
CA LEU A 117 6.12 -7.07 -3.76
C LEU A 117 7.00 -5.92 -3.27
N THR A 118 6.38 -4.80 -2.95
CA THR A 118 7.06 -3.63 -2.39
C THR A 118 6.71 -3.51 -0.92
N PHE A 119 7.71 -3.63 -0.05
CA PHE A 119 7.54 -3.48 1.40
C PHE A 119 7.98 -2.09 1.82
N SER A 120 7.17 -1.39 2.63
CA SER A 120 7.46 0.01 3.01
C SER A 120 7.11 0.37 4.47
N ASP A 121 6.70 -0.59 5.29
CA ASP A 121 6.38 -0.34 6.71
C ASP A 121 7.53 -0.72 7.64
N GLY A 122 8.04 0.26 8.39
CA GLY A 122 8.96 0.05 9.51
C GLY A 122 10.29 -0.64 9.15
N LEU A 123 10.73 -0.59 7.90
CA LEU A 123 11.88 -1.35 7.43
C LEU A 123 13.22 -0.76 7.85
N ASN A 124 14.15 -1.67 8.12
CA ASN A 124 15.58 -1.46 8.15
C ASN A 124 16.29 -2.48 7.22
N LEU A 125 17.60 -2.37 7.05
CA LEU A 125 18.34 -3.26 6.15
C LEU A 125 18.27 -4.75 6.56
N PRO A 126 18.43 -5.14 7.86
CA PRO A 126 18.27 -6.52 8.28
C PRO A 126 16.89 -7.09 7.94
N LYS A 127 15.81 -6.37 8.27
CA LYS A 127 14.44 -6.81 7.97
C LYS A 127 14.18 -6.93 6.46
N ALA A 128 14.67 -5.98 5.68
CA ALA A 128 14.58 -6.05 4.22
C ALA A 128 15.30 -7.28 3.65
N TRP A 129 16.45 -7.66 4.23
CA TRP A 129 17.18 -8.86 3.83
C TRP A 129 16.42 -10.15 4.18
N GLU A 130 15.81 -10.24 5.37
CA GLU A 130 14.98 -11.38 5.77
C GLU A 130 13.80 -11.57 4.81
N LEU A 131 13.06 -10.50 4.52
CA LEU A 131 11.95 -10.52 3.58
C LEU A 131 12.40 -10.89 2.16
N HIS A 132 13.56 -10.36 1.72
CA HIS A 132 14.14 -10.76 0.44
C HIS A 132 14.40 -12.27 0.39
N GLN A 133 15.05 -12.84 1.40
CA GLN A 133 15.33 -14.28 1.42
C GLN A 133 14.04 -15.11 1.39
N TYR A 134 12.97 -14.64 2.03
CA TYR A 134 11.70 -15.37 2.09
C TYR A 134 10.94 -15.34 0.75
N PHE A 135 10.96 -14.20 0.03
CA PHE A 135 10.12 -14.01 -1.16
C PHE A 135 10.85 -14.11 -2.51
N LYS A 136 12.18 -14.03 -2.58
CA LYS A 136 12.97 -13.93 -3.82
C LYS A 136 12.71 -15.02 -4.87
N ASP A 137 12.35 -16.21 -4.42
CA ASP A 137 12.09 -17.35 -5.33
C ASP A 137 10.65 -17.35 -5.87
N ARG A 138 9.78 -16.52 -5.30
CA ARG A 138 8.35 -16.44 -5.63
C ARG A 138 7.97 -15.15 -6.34
N PHE A 139 8.63 -14.05 -6.03
CA PHE A 139 8.33 -12.71 -6.51
C PHE A 139 9.60 -11.91 -6.83
N GLN A 140 9.45 -10.86 -7.61
CA GLN A 140 10.36 -9.73 -7.54
C GLN A 140 10.08 -8.96 -6.24
N VAL A 141 11.12 -8.47 -5.56
CA VAL A 141 10.95 -7.75 -4.30
C VAL A 141 11.63 -6.39 -4.33
N SER A 142 11.00 -5.41 -3.69
CA SER A 142 11.48 -4.05 -3.56
C SER A 142 11.22 -3.54 -2.13
N PHE A 143 12.03 -2.61 -1.65
CA PHE A 143 11.99 -2.13 -0.27
C PHE A 143 12.07 -0.62 -0.22
N GLY A 144 11.07 0.02 0.41
CA GLY A 144 11.11 1.43 0.78
C GLY A 144 11.60 1.58 2.20
N ILE A 145 12.83 2.06 2.38
CA ILE A 145 13.41 2.33 3.71
C ILE A 145 13.48 3.84 3.87
N GLY A 146 12.66 4.38 4.78
CA GLY A 146 12.59 5.81 5.07
C GLY A 146 13.43 6.18 6.29
N THR A 147 12.77 6.39 7.42
CA THR A 147 13.35 6.87 8.69
C THR A 147 14.60 6.12 9.13
N ASN A 148 14.60 4.80 9.06
CA ASN A 148 15.74 3.97 9.47
C ASN A 148 16.97 4.07 8.54
N LEU A 149 16.86 4.81 7.44
CA LEU A 149 18.00 5.13 6.57
C LEU A 149 18.37 6.62 6.64
N THR A 150 17.36 7.50 6.79
CA THR A 150 17.55 8.96 6.73
C THR A 150 17.73 9.60 8.10
N ASN A 151 17.32 8.95 9.18
CA ASN A 151 17.44 9.41 10.56
C ASN A 151 17.98 8.31 11.49
N ASP A 152 19.02 7.62 11.08
CA ASP A 152 19.76 6.60 11.87
C ASP A 152 20.98 7.23 12.60
N MET A 153 20.73 8.36 13.28
CA MET A 153 21.78 9.16 13.95
C MET A 153 21.58 9.20 15.48
N GLY A 154 20.83 8.23 16.03
CA GLY A 154 20.55 8.15 17.46
C GLY A 154 19.54 9.18 17.99
N GLN A 155 18.92 9.97 17.13
CA GLN A 155 17.85 10.89 17.48
C GLN A 155 16.48 10.26 17.27
N LYS A 156 15.53 10.51 18.18
CA LYS A 156 14.15 10.02 18.04
C LYS A 156 13.48 10.71 16.86
N PRO A 157 12.96 9.98 15.85
CA PRO A 157 12.25 10.55 14.74
C PRO A 157 10.91 11.16 15.17
N LEU A 158 10.45 12.17 14.46
CA LEU A 158 9.16 12.84 14.76
C LEU A 158 7.95 11.97 14.44
N ASN A 159 8.07 11.03 13.51
CA ASN A 159 6.98 10.14 13.08
C ASN A 159 5.68 10.90 12.72
N ILE A 160 5.80 11.89 11.87
CA ILE A 160 4.66 12.67 11.41
C ILE A 160 3.93 11.87 10.32
N VAL A 161 2.65 11.60 10.54
CA VAL A 161 1.76 10.94 9.59
C VAL A 161 0.56 11.84 9.34
N LEU A 162 0.26 12.13 8.08
CA LEU A 162 -0.94 12.85 7.65
C LEU A 162 -1.85 11.90 6.88
N LYS A 163 -3.16 11.99 7.13
CA LYS A 163 -4.19 11.25 6.42
C LYS A 163 -5.37 12.15 6.10
N LEU A 164 -6.05 11.85 5.00
CA LEU A 164 -7.28 12.52 4.64
C LEU A 164 -8.41 12.02 5.56
N VAL A 165 -9.17 12.94 6.16
CA VAL A 165 -10.33 12.62 7.01
C VAL A 165 -11.64 13.14 6.42
N GLU A 166 -11.57 14.10 5.51
CA GLU A 166 -12.70 14.66 4.79
C GLU A 166 -12.35 14.95 3.33
N CYS A 167 -13.28 14.70 2.41
CA CYS A 167 -13.19 15.06 1.00
C CYS A 167 -14.59 15.46 0.51
N ASN A 168 -14.72 16.57 -0.22
CA ASN A 168 -15.99 17.08 -0.73
C ASN A 168 -17.10 17.24 0.34
N GLY A 169 -16.74 17.59 1.57
CA GLY A 169 -17.69 17.72 2.68
C GLY A 169 -18.21 16.38 3.22
N GLN A 170 -17.57 15.26 2.87
CA GLN A 170 -17.91 13.93 3.34
C GLN A 170 -16.71 13.31 4.07
N SER A 171 -16.99 12.60 5.17
CA SER A 171 -15.95 11.87 5.90
C SER A 171 -15.35 10.77 5.05
N VAL A 172 -14.05 10.58 5.20
CA VAL A 172 -13.29 9.46 4.64
C VAL A 172 -12.41 8.83 5.72
N ALA A 173 -12.04 7.57 5.55
CA ALA A 173 -11.28 6.88 6.58
C ALA A 173 -10.25 5.92 5.98
N LYS A 174 -9.18 5.66 6.74
CA LYS A 174 -8.28 4.54 6.52
C LYS A 174 -8.49 3.52 7.63
N ILE A 175 -8.80 2.27 7.23
CA ILE A 175 -8.74 1.11 8.13
C ILE A 175 -7.37 0.50 7.94
N SER A 176 -6.62 0.06 8.74
CA SER A 176 -5.30 -0.53 8.54
C SER A 176 -5.33 -2.02 8.86
N ASP A 177 -4.36 -2.79 8.39
CA ASP A 177 -4.14 -4.17 8.84
C ASP A 177 -3.38 -4.23 10.18
N SER A 178 -3.02 -3.08 10.75
CA SER A 178 -2.37 -2.99 12.07
C SER A 178 -3.30 -2.32 13.09
N PRO A 179 -3.43 -2.88 14.31
CA PRO A 179 -4.12 -2.21 15.41
C PRO A 179 -3.57 -0.81 15.67
N GLY A 180 -4.43 0.15 15.96
CA GLY A 180 -4.05 1.53 16.28
C GLY A 180 -3.60 2.40 15.10
N LYS A 181 -3.59 1.87 13.87
CA LYS A 181 -3.29 2.64 12.65
C LYS A 181 -4.54 3.10 11.88
N THR A 182 -5.74 2.85 12.39
CA THR A 182 -6.98 3.38 11.84
C THR A 182 -7.03 4.89 12.02
N MET A 183 -7.41 5.64 10.99
CA MET A 183 -7.49 7.09 11.01
C MET A 183 -8.83 7.56 10.44
N THR A 184 -9.58 8.27 11.29
CA THR A 184 -10.86 8.90 10.99
C THR A 184 -11.13 9.99 12.03
N ASP A 185 -11.99 10.94 11.71
CA ASP A 185 -12.62 11.87 12.63
C ASP A 185 -14.13 11.60 12.82
N ASN A 186 -14.63 10.51 12.21
CA ASN A 186 -16.05 10.15 12.22
C ASN A 186 -16.24 8.64 12.42
N ASP A 187 -16.50 8.25 13.67
CA ASP A 187 -16.70 6.83 14.05
C ASP A 187 -17.95 6.22 13.40
N THR A 188 -18.98 7.02 13.14
CA THR A 188 -20.19 6.54 12.44
C THR A 188 -19.87 6.16 11.00
N PHE A 189 -19.09 6.98 10.32
CA PHE A 189 -18.62 6.66 8.96
C PHE A 189 -17.69 5.45 8.97
N LEU A 190 -16.80 5.35 9.96
CA LEU A 190 -15.91 4.20 10.09
C LEU A 190 -16.69 2.88 10.27
N ALA A 191 -17.71 2.88 11.14
CA ALA A 191 -18.57 1.73 11.33
C ALA A 191 -19.31 1.33 10.03
N TYR A 192 -19.82 2.31 9.30
CA TYR A 192 -20.44 2.08 8.00
C TYR A 192 -19.44 1.54 6.96
N LEU A 193 -18.23 2.09 6.90
CA LEU A 193 -17.16 1.61 6.01
C LEU A 193 -16.80 0.14 6.31
N ARG A 194 -16.66 -0.22 7.59
CA ARG A 194 -16.44 -1.60 8.02
C ARG A 194 -17.58 -2.53 7.58
N GLN A 195 -18.82 -2.11 7.77
CA GLN A 195 -19.98 -2.88 7.33
C GLN A 195 -19.98 -3.11 5.82
N VAL A 196 -19.71 -2.07 5.02
CA VAL A 196 -19.67 -2.15 3.53
C VAL A 196 -18.60 -3.13 3.05
N PHE A 197 -17.46 -3.19 3.75
CA PHE A 197 -16.34 -4.05 3.39
C PHE A 197 -16.24 -5.34 4.22
N GLU A 198 -17.26 -5.63 5.07
CA GLU A 198 -17.33 -6.85 5.89
C GLU A 198 -16.04 -7.06 6.72
N ILE A 199 -15.58 -5.98 7.37
CA ILE A 199 -14.35 -5.97 8.16
C ILE A 199 -14.73 -6.07 9.63
N GLU A 200 -14.28 -7.13 10.30
CA GLU A 200 -14.41 -7.27 11.75
C GLU A 200 -13.52 -6.25 12.48
N GLU A 201 -13.94 -5.82 13.68
CA GLU A 201 -13.07 -5.00 14.51
C GLU A 201 -11.88 -5.84 14.95
N LEU A 202 -10.69 -5.36 14.59
CA LEU A 202 -9.48 -5.88 15.21
C LEU A 202 -9.57 -5.51 16.70
N GLY A 203 -9.82 -6.49 17.55
CA GLY A 203 -9.92 -6.25 18.99
C GLY A 203 -8.72 -5.46 19.48
N GLU A 204 -8.98 -4.42 20.28
CA GLU A 204 -7.90 -3.74 20.98
C GLU A 204 -7.14 -4.80 21.78
N VAL A 205 -5.86 -4.98 21.46
CA VAL A 205 -4.96 -5.78 22.31
C VAL A 205 -4.79 -4.96 23.59
N VAL A 206 -5.54 -5.36 24.63
CA VAL A 206 -5.44 -4.83 25.99
C VAL A 206 -4.07 -5.12 26.59
#